data_cfc61ee2cdd0c2235e0fdaf14de2cdd5
#
_entry.id   cfc61ee2cdd0c2235e0fdaf14de2cdd5
#
_cell.length_a   1.000
_cell.length_b   1.000
_cell.length_c   1.000
_cell.angle_alpha   90.00
_cell.angle_beta   90.00
_cell.angle_gamma   90.00
#
_symmetry.space_group_name_H-M   'P 1'
#
loop_
_entity.id
_entity.type
_entity.pdbx_description
1 polymer ?
#
loop_
_entity_poly.entity_id
_entity_poly.type
_entity_poly.pdbx_seq_one_letter_code
_entity_poly.pdbx_strand_id
1 'polypeptide(L)'
;MEYDVLIQEDPTEENRIWSQQTSIWILDKDSVAKSFTVVSDTLSEFATLNELKAPHKVFNANGEGYGLFPADLKTLDAWPHMKEVRKGSHLINLFENMLEQNRVAPPEYLNRLSEIIQTEENQLVLNLALGQLQTIYWDLLTDEEREEINEDLEEILWSEMLEQDESSKKKTFFNAFRNIALSDNQIQKVYDIWNEDLEINGLNLSESDYISMAGNLAVKMPDQAVDIIEAQTDRIENPDRQRRFEFIKPALSPDATVRDAFFESLKDEENRQTESWVLGAIGYLHHPLRTNQSAKYILPSLELLQEIQVTGDIFFPKRWLDVTLGNHSSDEAVTTVRNFLDERPNYNEQLRMKILQAADMMFRANKIKN
;
A
#
# COMPACT_ATOMS: atom_id res chain seq x y z
N MET A 1 14.98 33.70 -3.04
CA MET A 1 13.65 33.88 -3.69
C MET A 1 13.26 32.50 -4.13
N GLU A 2 12.31 31.87 -3.46
CA GLU A 2 11.70 30.62 -3.96
C GLU A 2 10.66 31.02 -5.00
N TYR A 3 10.83 30.55 -6.21
CA TYR A 3 9.82 30.72 -7.27
C TYR A 3 8.94 29.48 -7.28
N ASP A 4 7.62 29.64 -7.19
CA ASP A 4 6.68 28.57 -7.48
C ASP A 4 6.61 28.40 -9.00
N VAL A 5 7.25 27.35 -9.49
CA VAL A 5 7.38 27.04 -10.93
C VAL A 5 6.89 25.61 -11.14
N LEU A 6 6.07 25.40 -12.16
CA LEU A 6 5.74 24.08 -12.68
C LEU A 6 6.45 23.87 -14.02
N ILE A 7 7.13 22.76 -14.15
CA ILE A 7 7.83 22.35 -15.37
C ILE A 7 7.17 21.07 -15.88
N GLN A 8 6.85 21.04 -17.16
CA GLN A 8 6.38 19.83 -17.82
C GLN A 8 7.49 19.30 -18.73
N GLU A 9 7.85 18.05 -18.55
CA GLU A 9 8.83 17.33 -19.37
C GLU A 9 8.20 16.09 -19.98
N ASP A 10 8.53 15.79 -21.23
CA ASP A 10 8.14 14.53 -21.86
C ASP A 10 9.23 13.48 -21.61
N PRO A 11 8.96 12.41 -20.84
CA PRO A 11 9.95 11.37 -20.56
C PRO A 11 10.33 10.55 -21.80
N THR A 12 9.58 10.68 -22.91
CA THR A 12 9.85 9.96 -24.17
C THR A 12 10.71 10.74 -25.16
N GLU A 13 11.10 11.98 -24.84
CA GLU A 13 11.85 12.90 -25.71
C GLU A 13 11.14 13.24 -27.05
N GLU A 14 9.86 12.90 -27.18
CA GLU A 14 9.05 13.20 -28.37
C GLU A 14 8.39 14.60 -28.31
N ASN A 15 8.69 15.38 -27.27
CA ASN A 15 8.15 16.72 -27.04
C ASN A 15 6.61 16.76 -26.96
N ARG A 16 6.03 15.74 -26.31
CA ARG A 16 4.57 15.61 -26.10
C ARG A 16 4.12 16.43 -24.91
N ILE A 17 4.15 17.73 -25.05
CA ILE A 17 3.73 18.66 -24.00
C ILE A 17 2.31 19.14 -24.31
N TRP A 18 1.48 19.21 -23.27
CA TRP A 18 0.10 19.68 -23.38
C TRP A 18 -0.22 20.71 -22.31
N SER A 19 -1.07 21.63 -22.64
CA SER A 19 -1.57 22.62 -21.69
C SER A 19 -2.54 21.97 -20.71
N GLN A 20 -2.37 22.25 -19.42
CA GLN A 20 -3.25 21.77 -18.35
C GLN A 20 -3.87 22.94 -17.60
N GLN A 21 -5.15 22.84 -17.32
CA GLN A 21 -5.83 23.78 -16.45
C GLN A 21 -6.06 23.14 -15.08
N THR A 22 -5.45 23.72 -14.05
CA THR A 22 -5.56 23.23 -12.67
C THR A 22 -5.89 24.37 -11.72
N SER A 23 -6.08 24.07 -10.44
CA SER A 23 -6.23 25.11 -9.43
C SER A 23 -5.09 25.04 -8.41
N ILE A 24 -4.69 26.24 -7.93
CA ILE A 24 -3.80 26.38 -6.77
C ILE A 24 -4.62 27.02 -5.65
N TRP A 25 -4.65 26.34 -4.51
CA TRP A 25 -5.25 26.88 -3.29
C TRP A 25 -4.17 27.34 -2.33
N ILE A 26 -4.41 28.45 -1.67
CA ILE A 26 -3.53 28.96 -0.63
C ILE A 26 -4.33 29.31 0.63
N LEU A 27 -3.67 29.20 1.78
CA LEU A 27 -4.09 29.83 3.03
C LEU A 27 -2.99 30.81 3.44
N ASP A 28 -3.34 32.10 3.51
CA ASP A 28 -2.39 33.12 3.88
C ASP A 28 -2.19 33.17 5.42
N LYS A 29 -1.25 33.99 5.86
CA LYS A 29 -0.93 34.16 7.29
C LYS A 29 -2.08 34.76 8.13
N ASP A 30 -3.06 35.40 7.46
CA ASP A 30 -4.25 35.96 8.10
C ASP A 30 -5.44 34.98 8.07
N SER A 31 -5.18 33.70 7.74
CA SER A 31 -6.17 32.62 7.58
C SER A 31 -7.22 32.88 6.51
N VAL A 32 -6.85 33.66 5.49
CA VAL A 32 -7.71 33.91 4.33
C VAL A 32 -7.38 32.93 3.23
N ALA A 33 -8.37 32.10 2.86
CA ALA A 33 -8.23 31.12 1.80
C ALA A 33 -8.54 31.76 0.41
N LYS A 34 -7.65 31.47 -0.56
CA LYS A 34 -7.83 31.92 -1.96
C LYS A 34 -7.60 30.74 -2.89
N SER A 35 -8.26 30.75 -4.04
CA SER A 35 -8.04 29.76 -5.10
C SER A 35 -7.81 30.47 -6.43
N PHE A 36 -6.87 29.96 -7.20
CA PHE A 36 -6.50 30.48 -8.50
C PHE A 36 -6.63 29.37 -9.54
N THR A 37 -7.28 29.63 -10.64
CA THR A 37 -7.20 28.74 -11.80
C THR A 37 -5.96 29.13 -12.60
N VAL A 38 -5.13 28.17 -12.92
CA VAL A 38 -3.88 28.34 -13.63
C VAL A 38 -3.85 27.44 -14.85
N VAL A 39 -3.20 27.92 -15.90
CA VAL A 39 -2.89 27.14 -17.08
C VAL A 39 -1.38 26.93 -17.08
N SER A 40 -0.95 25.68 -17.09
CA SER A 40 0.46 25.29 -17.15
C SER A 40 0.81 24.72 -18.52
N ASP A 41 1.93 25.19 -19.03
CA ASP A 41 2.58 24.73 -20.25
C ASP A 41 3.97 24.14 -19.91
N THR A 42 4.92 24.23 -20.81
CA THR A 42 6.30 23.77 -20.64
C THR A 42 6.96 24.34 -19.37
N LEU A 43 6.81 25.65 -19.17
CA LEU A 43 7.31 26.38 -18.00
C LEU A 43 6.25 27.41 -17.59
N SER A 44 5.81 27.32 -16.34
CA SER A 44 4.80 28.23 -15.80
C SER A 44 5.29 28.83 -14.47
N GLU A 45 5.42 30.14 -14.42
CA GLU A 45 5.80 30.92 -13.25
C GLU A 45 4.57 31.60 -12.64
N PHE A 46 4.44 31.50 -11.33
CA PHE A 46 3.29 32.07 -10.61
C PHE A 46 3.71 33.26 -9.75
N ALA A 47 4.08 34.37 -10.38
CA ALA A 47 4.56 35.60 -9.69
C ALA A 47 3.60 36.07 -8.58
N THR A 48 2.28 35.95 -8.81
CA THR A 48 1.25 36.32 -7.82
C THR A 48 1.36 35.50 -6.53
N LEU A 49 1.71 34.21 -6.63
CA LEU A 49 1.90 33.35 -5.44
C LEU A 49 3.11 33.76 -4.62
N ASN A 50 4.19 34.18 -5.29
CA ASN A 50 5.40 34.68 -4.64
C ASN A 50 5.14 36.00 -3.88
N GLU A 51 4.30 36.87 -4.43
CA GLU A 51 3.91 38.14 -3.78
C GLU A 51 3.05 37.90 -2.53
N LEU A 52 2.16 36.92 -2.56
CA LEU A 52 1.24 36.61 -1.45
C LEU A 52 1.96 35.97 -0.26
N LYS A 53 3.15 35.38 -0.43
CA LYS A 53 3.94 34.72 0.62
C LYS A 53 3.11 33.80 1.52
N ALA A 54 2.16 33.09 0.92
CA ALA A 54 1.27 32.19 1.66
C ALA A 54 2.06 31.01 2.27
N PRO A 55 1.90 30.73 3.56
CA PRO A 55 2.60 29.64 4.23
C PRO A 55 2.12 28.25 3.80
N HIS A 56 0.89 28.13 3.30
CA HIS A 56 0.27 26.88 2.90
C HIS A 56 -0.23 26.95 1.48
N LYS A 57 0.16 25.99 0.65
CA LYS A 57 -0.20 25.95 -0.77
C LYS A 57 -0.55 24.51 -1.18
N VAL A 58 -1.65 24.35 -1.88
CA VAL A 58 -2.02 23.09 -2.52
C VAL A 58 -2.07 23.29 -4.02
N PHE A 59 -1.12 22.71 -4.72
CA PHE A 59 -1.12 22.64 -6.18
C PHE A 59 -2.08 21.53 -6.62
N ASN A 60 -2.65 21.66 -7.82
CA ASN A 60 -3.68 20.75 -8.32
C ASN A 60 -4.84 20.56 -7.32
N ALA A 61 -5.27 21.65 -6.68
CA ALA A 61 -6.22 21.63 -5.58
C ALA A 61 -7.65 21.15 -5.97
N ASN A 62 -7.95 21.07 -7.26
CA ASN A 62 -9.16 20.48 -7.83
C ASN A 62 -8.99 19.00 -8.24
N GLY A 63 -7.75 18.46 -8.22
CA GLY A 63 -7.45 17.09 -8.59
C GLY A 63 -7.57 16.78 -10.10
N GLU A 64 -7.63 17.80 -10.97
CA GLU A 64 -7.87 17.63 -12.41
C GLU A 64 -6.59 17.55 -13.25
N GLY A 65 -5.45 17.98 -12.68
CA GLY A 65 -4.16 17.93 -13.35
C GLY A 65 -3.51 16.55 -13.27
N TYR A 66 -2.71 16.23 -14.26
CA TYR A 66 -1.91 15.00 -14.32
C TYR A 66 -0.42 15.34 -14.24
N GLY A 67 0.28 14.80 -13.25
CA GLY A 67 1.71 15.03 -13.05
C GLY A 67 2.11 15.06 -11.59
N LEU A 68 3.40 15.27 -11.33
CA LEU A 68 3.96 15.46 -10.00
C LEU A 68 3.87 16.94 -9.62
N PHE A 69 3.01 17.27 -8.66
CA PHE A 69 2.81 18.62 -8.18
C PHE A 69 3.55 18.84 -6.86
N PRO A 70 4.18 20.02 -6.66
CA PRO A 70 4.86 20.32 -5.42
C PRO A 70 3.94 20.20 -4.19
N ALA A 71 4.43 19.59 -3.13
CA ALA A 71 3.73 19.47 -1.86
C ALA A 71 4.72 19.47 -0.70
N ASP A 72 4.29 19.93 0.47
CA ASP A 72 5.06 19.93 1.70
C ASP A 72 4.21 19.56 2.92
N LEU A 73 4.84 18.99 3.94
CA LEU A 73 4.16 18.56 5.18
C LEU A 73 3.56 19.72 5.96
N LYS A 74 4.17 20.90 5.90
CA LYS A 74 3.69 22.09 6.61
C LYS A 74 2.29 22.50 6.16
N THR A 75 1.96 22.26 4.91
CA THR A 75 0.63 22.59 4.37
C THR A 75 -0.48 21.75 5.03
N LEU A 76 -0.15 20.61 5.67
CA LEU A 76 -1.10 19.84 6.48
C LEU A 76 -1.60 20.60 7.73
N ASP A 77 -0.89 21.63 8.20
CA ASP A 77 -1.38 22.48 9.30
C ASP A 77 -2.66 23.24 8.90
N ALA A 78 -2.90 23.41 7.61
CA ALA A 78 -4.12 24.00 7.07
C ALA A 78 -5.27 22.99 6.86
N TRP A 79 -5.13 21.73 7.31
CA TRP A 79 -6.11 20.66 7.12
C TRP A 79 -7.55 21.02 7.44
N PRO A 80 -7.85 21.69 8.60
CA PRO A 80 -9.22 22.08 8.93
C PRO A 80 -9.87 23.08 7.96
N HIS A 81 -9.04 23.77 7.15
CA HIS A 81 -9.51 24.76 6.17
C HIS A 81 -9.66 24.17 4.76
N MET A 82 -9.36 22.89 4.59
CA MET A 82 -9.41 22.22 3.29
C MET A 82 -10.75 21.49 3.08
N LYS A 83 -11.26 21.52 1.86
CA LYS A 83 -12.36 20.67 1.40
C LYS A 83 -11.81 19.29 0.99
N GLU A 84 -12.67 18.28 0.93
CA GLU A 84 -12.33 16.86 0.75
C GLU A 84 -11.46 16.59 -0.49
N VAL A 85 -11.83 17.13 -1.67
CA VAL A 85 -11.05 16.98 -2.90
C VAL A 85 -9.64 17.55 -2.75
N ARG A 86 -9.51 18.68 -2.07
CA ARG A 86 -8.21 19.31 -1.82
C ARG A 86 -7.36 18.52 -0.85
N LYS A 87 -7.97 17.99 0.21
CA LYS A 87 -7.33 17.07 1.16
C LYS A 87 -6.77 15.85 0.41
N GLY A 88 -7.60 15.19 -0.39
CA GLY A 88 -7.18 14.03 -1.19
C GLY A 88 -6.06 14.38 -2.17
N SER A 89 -6.19 15.49 -2.91
CA SER A 89 -5.15 15.93 -3.83
C SER A 89 -3.82 16.21 -3.14
N HIS A 90 -3.85 16.84 -1.96
CA HIS A 90 -2.62 17.14 -1.23
C HIS A 90 -1.96 15.87 -0.68
N LEU A 91 -2.72 14.90 -0.16
CA LEU A 91 -2.17 13.61 0.25
C LEU A 91 -1.53 12.85 -0.92
N ILE A 92 -2.18 12.84 -2.09
CA ILE A 92 -1.61 12.21 -3.29
C ILE A 92 -0.31 12.91 -3.67
N ASN A 93 -0.29 14.24 -3.74
CA ASN A 93 0.90 14.99 -4.08
C ASN A 93 2.04 14.78 -3.07
N LEU A 94 1.76 14.73 -1.76
CA LEU A 94 2.77 14.44 -0.74
C LEU A 94 3.37 13.06 -0.91
N PHE A 95 2.52 12.05 -1.11
CA PHE A 95 2.95 10.67 -1.30
C PHE A 95 3.86 10.52 -2.53
N GLU A 96 3.46 11.11 -3.66
CA GLU A 96 4.28 11.11 -4.87
C GLU A 96 5.60 11.88 -4.70
N ASN A 97 5.60 13.02 -4.00
CA ASN A 97 6.85 13.74 -3.70
C ASN A 97 7.78 12.95 -2.78
N MET A 98 7.25 12.16 -1.86
CA MET A 98 8.01 11.24 -1.03
C MET A 98 8.67 10.16 -1.91
N LEU A 99 7.91 9.51 -2.79
CA LEU A 99 8.39 8.43 -3.62
C LEU A 99 9.41 8.86 -4.67
N GLU A 100 9.19 10.02 -5.32
CA GLU A 100 10.01 10.47 -6.46
C GLU A 100 11.21 11.29 -6.06
N GLN A 101 11.03 12.23 -5.14
CA GLN A 101 12.01 13.29 -4.88
C GLN A 101 12.73 13.15 -3.54
N ASN A 102 12.32 12.19 -2.71
CA ASN A 102 12.83 12.01 -1.34
C ASN A 102 12.82 13.33 -0.53
N ARG A 103 11.81 14.20 -0.77
CA ARG A 103 11.67 15.51 -0.11
C ARG A 103 10.92 15.42 1.22
N VAL A 104 10.24 14.32 1.43
CA VAL A 104 9.44 14.03 2.62
C VAL A 104 9.94 12.71 3.17
N ALA A 105 10.40 12.68 4.40
CA ALA A 105 10.83 11.44 5.03
C ALA A 105 9.61 10.57 5.38
N PRO A 106 9.63 9.25 5.07
CA PRO A 106 8.51 8.36 5.37
C PRO A 106 8.04 8.40 6.83
N PRO A 107 8.92 8.37 7.86
CA PRO A 107 8.49 8.45 9.25
C PRO A 107 7.78 9.78 9.58
N GLU A 108 8.27 10.90 9.05
CA GLU A 108 7.64 12.21 9.27
C GLU A 108 6.24 12.27 8.67
N TYR A 109 6.07 11.74 7.45
CA TYR A 109 4.76 11.73 6.80
C TYR A 109 3.81 10.77 7.51
N LEU A 110 4.27 9.61 7.94
CA LEU A 110 3.47 8.67 8.71
C LEU A 110 2.95 9.29 10.00
N ASN A 111 3.78 10.02 10.73
CA ASN A 111 3.36 10.77 11.93
C ASN A 111 2.26 11.80 11.61
N ARG A 112 2.37 12.53 10.49
CA ARG A 112 1.32 13.46 10.05
C ARG A 112 0.03 12.75 9.65
N LEU A 113 0.13 11.58 9.01
CA LEU A 113 -1.05 10.75 8.70
C LEU A 113 -1.73 10.23 9.97
N SER A 114 -0.96 9.85 10.99
CA SER A 114 -1.52 9.41 12.27
C SER A 114 -2.30 10.52 13.00
N GLU A 115 -1.89 11.79 12.86
CA GLU A 115 -2.66 12.93 13.35
C GLU A 115 -3.95 13.16 12.53
N ILE A 116 -3.86 13.03 11.20
CA ILE A 116 -4.99 13.26 10.28
C ILE A 116 -6.10 12.24 10.51
N ILE A 117 -5.78 10.96 10.65
CA ILE A 117 -6.80 9.92 10.81
C ILE A 117 -7.65 10.08 12.07
N GLN A 118 -7.13 10.74 13.10
CA GLN A 118 -7.84 11.03 14.36
C GLN A 118 -8.89 12.13 14.21
N THR A 119 -8.83 12.93 13.17
CA THR A 119 -9.72 14.09 12.99
C THR A 119 -10.50 14.08 11.67
N GLU A 120 -10.21 13.13 10.77
CA GLU A 120 -10.83 13.09 9.45
C GLU A 120 -12.20 12.41 9.49
N GLU A 121 -13.22 13.15 9.08
CA GLU A 121 -14.60 12.66 9.06
C GLU A 121 -15.00 12.05 7.70
N ASN A 122 -14.37 12.50 6.60
CA ASN A 122 -14.71 12.01 5.28
C ASN A 122 -14.11 10.62 5.04
N GLN A 123 -14.97 9.63 4.81
CA GLN A 123 -14.58 8.21 4.65
C GLN A 123 -13.60 7.97 3.49
N LEU A 124 -13.71 8.72 2.37
CA LEU A 124 -12.80 8.52 1.23
C LEU A 124 -11.41 9.06 1.53
N VAL A 125 -11.32 10.22 2.17
CA VAL A 125 -10.05 10.82 2.60
C VAL A 125 -9.40 9.97 3.70
N LEU A 126 -10.19 9.48 4.66
CA LEU A 126 -9.74 8.57 5.71
C LEU A 126 -9.17 7.27 5.11
N ASN A 127 -9.86 6.65 4.15
CA ASN A 127 -9.38 5.44 3.49
C ASN A 127 -8.08 5.69 2.72
N LEU A 128 -7.94 6.85 2.07
CA LEU A 128 -6.70 7.25 1.39
C LEU A 128 -5.55 7.41 2.39
N ALA A 129 -5.79 8.14 3.50
CA ALA A 129 -4.79 8.35 4.54
C ALA A 129 -4.33 7.02 5.17
N LEU A 130 -5.27 6.14 5.55
CA LEU A 130 -4.97 4.82 6.10
C LEU A 130 -4.26 3.91 5.07
N GLY A 131 -4.61 3.99 3.80
CA GLY A 131 -3.93 3.23 2.74
C GLY A 131 -2.48 3.67 2.58
N GLN A 132 -2.21 4.98 2.54
CA GLN A 132 -0.85 5.53 2.47
C GLN A 132 -0.06 5.19 3.75
N LEU A 133 -0.67 5.30 4.93
CA LEU A 133 -0.06 4.93 6.20
C LEU A 133 0.42 3.47 6.18
N GLN A 134 -0.43 2.53 5.75
CA GLN A 134 -0.07 1.10 5.67
C GLN A 134 1.04 0.85 4.65
N THR A 135 1.01 1.52 3.49
CA THR A 135 2.08 1.42 2.49
C THR A 135 3.40 1.94 3.04
N ILE A 136 3.40 3.09 3.72
CA ILE A 136 4.61 3.62 4.35
C ILE A 136 5.13 2.64 5.40
N TYR A 137 4.27 2.17 6.26
CA TYR A 137 4.61 1.27 7.36
C TYR A 137 5.29 -0.03 6.88
N TRP A 138 4.73 -0.68 5.86
CA TRP A 138 5.24 -1.96 5.39
C TRP A 138 6.35 -1.84 4.35
N ASP A 139 6.22 -0.91 3.40
CA ASP A 139 7.07 -0.88 2.23
C ASP A 139 8.21 0.12 2.34
N LEU A 140 8.04 1.23 3.08
CA LEU A 140 8.98 2.35 3.07
C LEU A 140 9.78 2.56 4.36
N LEU A 141 9.33 2.01 5.49
CA LEU A 141 10.12 2.04 6.73
C LEU A 141 11.11 0.89 6.78
N THR A 142 12.28 1.13 7.36
CA THR A 142 13.19 0.07 7.81
C THR A 142 12.56 -0.70 8.97
N ASP A 143 13.13 -1.86 9.34
CA ASP A 143 12.65 -2.62 10.49
C ASP A 143 12.84 -1.83 11.79
N GLU A 144 13.97 -1.11 11.95
CA GLU A 144 14.25 -0.27 13.09
C GLU A 144 13.26 0.90 13.22
N GLU A 145 13.00 1.63 12.13
CA GLU A 145 12.02 2.72 12.12
C GLU A 145 10.61 2.21 12.46
N ARG A 146 10.28 1.01 12.01
CA ARG A 146 8.98 0.38 12.31
C ARG A 146 8.87 0.01 13.79
N GLU A 147 9.92 -0.56 14.38
CA GLU A 147 9.97 -0.88 15.82
C GLU A 147 9.80 0.37 16.70
N GLU A 148 10.39 1.51 16.30
CA GLU A 148 10.30 2.77 17.05
C GLU A 148 8.87 3.34 17.14
N ILE A 149 8.04 3.14 16.11
CA ILE A 149 6.71 3.77 16.01
C ILE A 149 5.55 2.80 16.22
N ASN A 150 5.84 1.51 16.26
CA ASN A 150 4.83 0.46 16.20
C ASN A 150 3.78 0.56 17.32
N GLU A 151 4.22 0.60 18.58
CA GLU A 151 3.32 0.60 19.73
C GLU A 151 2.39 1.81 19.75
N ASP A 152 2.92 3.01 19.46
CA ASP A 152 2.13 4.24 19.42
C ASP A 152 1.09 4.21 18.30
N LEU A 153 1.48 3.75 17.11
CA LEU A 153 0.58 3.67 15.96
C LEU A 153 -0.53 2.63 16.16
N GLU A 154 -0.18 1.48 16.71
CA GLU A 154 -1.15 0.43 17.07
C GLU A 154 -2.18 0.94 18.08
N GLU A 155 -1.74 1.67 19.12
CA GLU A 155 -2.63 2.22 20.13
C GLU A 155 -3.54 3.32 19.56
N ILE A 156 -3.04 4.18 18.67
CA ILE A 156 -3.85 5.18 17.97
C ILE A 156 -4.97 4.48 17.19
N LEU A 157 -4.63 3.49 16.35
CA LEU A 157 -5.63 2.79 15.53
C LEU A 157 -6.64 2.00 16.37
N TRP A 158 -6.19 1.42 17.47
CA TRP A 158 -7.07 0.72 18.41
C TRP A 158 -8.04 1.69 19.09
N SER A 159 -7.54 2.81 19.61
CA SER A 159 -8.36 3.82 20.29
C SER A 159 -9.37 4.44 19.34
N GLU A 160 -8.92 4.83 18.13
CA GLU A 160 -9.81 5.38 17.10
C GLU A 160 -10.89 4.37 16.70
N MET A 161 -10.55 3.07 16.57
CA MET A 161 -11.57 2.04 16.34
C MET A 161 -12.65 2.03 17.43
N LEU A 162 -12.24 2.09 18.69
CA LEU A 162 -13.19 2.04 19.82
C LEU A 162 -14.11 3.27 19.87
N GLU A 163 -13.60 4.44 19.49
CA GLU A 163 -14.33 5.71 19.52
C GLU A 163 -15.39 5.83 18.40
N GLN A 164 -15.29 5.02 17.33
CA GLN A 164 -16.28 5.11 16.24
C GLN A 164 -17.64 4.55 16.67
N ASP A 165 -18.69 5.35 16.47
CA ASP A 165 -20.08 4.89 16.60
C ASP A 165 -20.58 4.17 15.33
N GLU A 166 -20.09 4.58 14.17
CA GLU A 166 -20.46 4.01 12.87
C GLU A 166 -19.70 2.72 12.59
N SER A 167 -20.43 1.61 12.41
CA SER A 167 -19.85 0.27 12.20
C SER A 167 -18.91 0.20 11.00
N SER A 168 -19.17 0.95 9.93
CA SER A 168 -18.31 0.99 8.74
C SER A 168 -16.95 1.63 9.05
N LYS A 169 -16.94 2.77 9.75
CA LYS A 169 -15.69 3.42 10.16
C LYS A 169 -14.95 2.58 11.20
N LYS A 170 -15.66 2.01 12.17
CA LYS A 170 -15.10 1.08 13.16
C LYS A 170 -14.38 -0.06 12.47
N LYS A 171 -14.99 -0.70 11.46
CA LYS A 171 -14.38 -1.76 10.68
C LYS A 171 -13.19 -1.28 9.85
N THR A 172 -13.22 -0.05 9.36
CA THR A 172 -12.08 0.54 8.62
C THR A 172 -10.85 0.66 9.51
N PHE A 173 -10.99 1.21 10.72
CA PHE A 173 -9.89 1.30 11.69
C PHE A 173 -9.43 -0.09 12.16
N PHE A 174 -10.36 -1.00 12.43
CA PHE A 174 -10.02 -2.38 12.79
C PHE A 174 -9.19 -3.08 11.70
N ASN A 175 -9.55 -2.90 10.44
CA ASN A 175 -8.79 -3.46 9.32
C ASN A 175 -7.37 -2.87 9.24
N ALA A 176 -7.21 -1.57 9.47
CA ALA A 176 -5.90 -0.94 9.52
C ALA A 176 -5.09 -1.46 10.72
N PHE A 177 -5.70 -1.49 11.91
CA PHE A 177 -5.08 -2.01 13.13
C PHE A 177 -4.58 -3.45 12.97
N ARG A 178 -5.45 -4.39 12.60
CA ARG A 178 -5.07 -5.80 12.46
C ARG A 178 -4.01 -6.04 11.38
N ASN A 179 -3.93 -5.15 10.39
CA ASN A 179 -2.91 -5.22 9.34
C ASN A 179 -1.53 -4.90 9.91
N ILE A 180 -1.40 -3.80 10.68
CA ILE A 180 -0.11 -3.34 11.19
C ILE A 180 0.29 -3.99 12.52
N ALA A 181 -0.65 -4.53 13.32
CA ALA A 181 -0.39 -5.09 14.64
C ALA A 181 0.79 -6.08 14.62
N LEU A 182 1.86 -5.79 15.38
CA LEU A 182 3.08 -6.58 15.52
C LEU A 182 3.49 -6.81 16.97
N SER A 183 3.13 -5.89 17.88
CA SER A 183 3.43 -6.08 19.31
C SER A 183 2.59 -7.22 19.89
N ASP A 184 3.16 -8.02 20.78
CA ASP A 184 2.54 -9.23 21.30
C ASP A 184 1.15 -9.00 21.90
N ASN A 185 0.98 -7.89 22.64
CA ASN A 185 -0.30 -7.52 23.24
C ASN A 185 -1.36 -7.13 22.21
N GLN A 186 -0.97 -6.53 21.09
CA GLN A 186 -1.92 -6.12 20.05
C GLN A 186 -2.26 -7.30 19.11
N ILE A 187 -1.28 -8.15 18.80
CA ILE A 187 -1.55 -9.42 18.12
C ILE A 187 -2.51 -10.27 18.96
N GLN A 188 -2.31 -10.30 20.29
CA GLN A 188 -3.19 -11.05 21.20
C GLN A 188 -4.63 -10.49 21.16
N LYS A 189 -4.84 -9.17 21.10
CA LYS A 189 -6.19 -8.59 20.91
C LYS A 189 -6.84 -9.07 19.60
N VAL A 190 -6.09 -9.13 18.51
CA VAL A 190 -6.60 -9.67 17.23
C VAL A 190 -6.94 -11.15 17.35
N TYR A 191 -6.11 -11.93 18.06
CA TYR A 191 -6.36 -13.33 18.34
C TYR A 191 -7.63 -13.52 19.19
N ASP A 192 -7.78 -12.76 20.26
CA ASP A 192 -8.94 -12.85 21.17
C ASP A 192 -10.25 -12.48 20.43
N ILE A 193 -10.21 -11.50 19.52
CA ILE A 193 -11.36 -11.18 18.64
C ILE A 193 -11.64 -12.34 17.68
N TRP A 194 -10.60 -12.89 17.05
CA TRP A 194 -10.74 -14.04 16.15
C TRP A 194 -11.28 -15.28 16.87
N ASN A 195 -10.82 -15.52 18.10
CA ASN A 195 -11.26 -16.65 18.93
C ASN A 195 -12.60 -16.42 19.62
N GLU A 196 -13.20 -15.22 19.45
CA GLU A 196 -14.45 -14.80 20.07
C GLU A 196 -14.39 -14.64 21.61
N ASP A 197 -13.18 -14.52 22.16
CA ASP A 197 -12.93 -14.23 23.58
C ASP A 197 -13.05 -12.73 23.89
N LEU A 198 -12.91 -11.87 22.87
CA LEU A 198 -13.07 -10.42 22.95
C LEU A 198 -14.08 -9.92 21.92
N GLU A 199 -15.22 -9.45 22.40
CA GLU A 199 -16.27 -8.84 21.57
C GLU A 199 -16.17 -7.31 21.62
N ILE A 200 -16.13 -6.67 20.44
CA ILE A 200 -16.14 -5.21 20.30
C ILE A 200 -17.51 -4.76 19.84
N ASN A 201 -18.18 -3.98 20.69
CA ASN A 201 -19.52 -3.47 20.40
C ASN A 201 -19.53 -2.66 19.08
N GLY A 202 -20.44 -3.01 18.17
CA GLY A 202 -20.59 -2.34 16.88
C GLY A 202 -19.57 -2.76 15.79
N LEU A 203 -18.62 -3.64 16.09
CA LEU A 203 -17.73 -4.24 15.10
C LEU A 203 -18.38 -5.49 14.49
N ASN A 204 -18.92 -5.35 13.29
CA ASN A 204 -19.60 -6.45 12.61
C ASN A 204 -18.62 -7.21 11.69
N LEU A 205 -18.27 -8.44 12.09
CA LEU A 205 -17.36 -9.30 11.35
C LEU A 205 -18.11 -10.42 10.65
N SER A 206 -17.74 -10.68 9.41
CA SER A 206 -18.24 -11.79 8.58
C SER A 206 -17.32 -13.01 8.67
N GLU A 207 -17.79 -14.17 8.25
CA GLU A 207 -16.96 -15.38 8.11
C GLU A 207 -15.67 -15.11 7.31
N SER A 208 -15.74 -14.26 6.26
CA SER A 208 -14.57 -13.88 5.48
C SER A 208 -13.57 -13.04 6.28
N ASP A 209 -14.04 -12.24 7.23
CA ASP A 209 -13.15 -11.48 8.12
C ASP A 209 -12.40 -12.40 9.08
N TYR A 210 -13.07 -13.42 9.64
CA TYR A 210 -12.46 -14.44 10.50
C TYR A 210 -11.42 -15.27 9.73
N ILE A 211 -11.74 -15.70 8.50
CA ILE A 211 -10.78 -16.41 7.63
C ILE A 211 -9.54 -15.54 7.35
N SER A 212 -9.74 -14.26 7.06
CA SER A 212 -8.62 -13.33 6.81
C SER A 212 -7.78 -13.09 8.07
N MET A 213 -8.42 -12.97 9.25
CA MET A 213 -7.71 -12.86 10.52
C MET A 213 -6.88 -14.11 10.80
N ALA A 214 -7.46 -15.31 10.66
CA ALA A 214 -6.74 -16.56 10.84
C ALA A 214 -5.49 -16.66 9.96
N GLY A 215 -5.61 -16.26 8.67
CA GLY A 215 -4.47 -16.26 7.76
C GLY A 215 -3.35 -15.30 8.19
N ASN A 216 -3.69 -14.09 8.62
CA ASN A 216 -2.71 -13.13 9.13
C ASN A 216 -2.11 -13.56 10.49
N LEU A 217 -2.93 -14.07 11.40
CA LEU A 217 -2.47 -14.61 12.68
C LEU A 217 -1.52 -15.78 12.50
N ALA A 218 -1.80 -16.71 11.58
CA ALA A 218 -0.91 -17.83 11.27
C ALA A 218 0.48 -17.36 10.77
N VAL A 219 0.56 -16.19 10.12
CA VAL A 219 1.84 -15.60 9.74
C VAL A 219 2.54 -14.92 10.91
N LYS A 220 1.78 -14.19 11.74
CA LYS A 220 2.29 -13.37 12.86
C LYS A 220 2.58 -14.20 14.12
N MET A 221 1.93 -15.37 14.28
CA MET A 221 2.06 -16.28 15.42
C MET A 221 2.49 -17.68 14.93
N PRO A 222 3.71 -17.84 14.39
CA PRO A 222 4.13 -19.09 13.75
C PRO A 222 4.07 -20.31 14.66
N ASP A 223 4.30 -20.14 15.97
CA ASP A 223 4.23 -21.22 16.96
C ASP A 223 2.80 -21.74 17.18
N GLN A 224 1.78 -20.94 16.92
CA GLN A 224 0.36 -21.29 17.04
C GLN A 224 -0.32 -21.47 15.67
N ALA A 225 0.43 -21.31 14.58
CA ALA A 225 -0.13 -21.27 13.22
C ALA A 225 -0.94 -22.53 12.89
N VAL A 226 -0.48 -23.71 13.28
CA VAL A 226 -1.15 -24.98 13.00
C VAL A 226 -2.52 -25.01 13.70
N ASP A 227 -2.57 -24.69 14.98
CA ASP A 227 -3.80 -24.68 15.77
C ASP A 227 -4.82 -23.66 15.23
N ILE A 228 -4.34 -22.46 14.86
CA ILE A 228 -5.16 -21.40 14.26
C ILE A 228 -5.77 -21.86 12.92
N ILE A 229 -4.95 -22.49 12.05
CA ILE A 229 -5.39 -22.97 10.75
C ILE A 229 -6.42 -24.08 10.89
N GLU A 230 -6.19 -25.04 11.80
CA GLU A 230 -7.11 -26.15 12.05
C GLU A 230 -8.43 -25.65 12.63
N ALA A 231 -8.38 -24.82 13.68
CA ALA A 231 -9.58 -24.24 14.29
C ALA A 231 -10.40 -23.43 13.28
N GLN A 232 -9.74 -22.63 12.44
CA GLN A 232 -10.45 -21.87 11.40
C GLN A 232 -11.06 -22.78 10.34
N THR A 233 -10.39 -23.85 9.96
CA THR A 233 -10.94 -24.82 8.98
C THR A 233 -12.27 -25.40 9.45
N ASP A 234 -12.33 -25.79 10.73
CA ASP A 234 -13.52 -26.40 11.33
C ASP A 234 -14.69 -25.41 11.48
N ARG A 235 -14.37 -24.10 11.55
CA ARG A 235 -15.36 -23.02 11.70
C ARG A 235 -16.00 -22.55 10.37
N ILE A 236 -15.42 -22.92 9.21
CA ILE A 236 -15.94 -22.46 7.93
C ILE A 236 -17.17 -23.24 7.53
N GLU A 237 -18.32 -22.56 7.46
CA GLU A 237 -19.60 -23.17 7.07
C GLU A 237 -19.82 -23.16 5.56
N ASN A 238 -19.31 -22.12 4.86
CA ASN A 238 -19.49 -21.99 3.42
C ASN A 238 -18.55 -22.93 2.64
N PRO A 239 -19.06 -23.90 1.84
CA PRO A 239 -18.22 -24.89 1.17
C PRO A 239 -17.22 -24.31 0.16
N ASP A 240 -17.53 -23.17 -0.47
CA ASP A 240 -16.63 -22.53 -1.43
C ASP A 240 -15.46 -21.85 -0.71
N ARG A 241 -15.76 -21.20 0.43
CA ARG A 241 -14.72 -20.62 1.29
C ARG A 241 -13.86 -21.70 1.93
N GLN A 242 -14.45 -22.84 2.30
CA GLN A 242 -13.71 -23.98 2.84
C GLN A 242 -12.72 -24.52 1.80
N ARG A 243 -13.16 -24.78 0.55
CA ARG A 243 -12.26 -25.22 -0.54
C ARG A 243 -11.14 -24.22 -0.80
N ARG A 244 -11.47 -22.90 -0.81
CA ARG A 244 -10.47 -21.85 -0.95
C ARG A 244 -9.47 -21.88 0.18
N PHE A 245 -9.92 -22.01 1.43
CA PHE A 245 -9.03 -22.01 2.59
C PHE A 245 -8.14 -23.26 2.61
N GLU A 246 -8.67 -24.41 2.28
CA GLU A 246 -7.89 -25.66 2.11
C GLU A 246 -6.78 -25.50 1.07
N PHE A 247 -7.06 -24.84 -0.05
CA PHE A 247 -6.05 -24.55 -1.06
C PHE A 247 -4.95 -23.60 -0.54
N ILE A 248 -5.30 -22.63 0.29
CA ILE A 248 -4.38 -21.61 0.82
C ILE A 248 -3.54 -22.14 2.01
N LYS A 249 -4.03 -23.11 2.77
CA LYS A 249 -3.38 -23.65 3.97
C LYS A 249 -1.87 -23.90 3.85
N PRO A 250 -1.35 -24.55 2.79
CA PRO A 250 0.08 -24.79 2.67
C PRO A 250 0.91 -23.50 2.63
N ALA A 251 0.36 -22.42 2.03
CA ALA A 251 1.03 -21.13 1.99
C ALA A 251 1.07 -20.44 3.37
N LEU A 252 0.14 -20.75 4.27
CA LEU A 252 0.11 -20.27 5.65
C LEU A 252 1.08 -21.00 6.57
N SER A 253 1.50 -22.21 6.22
CA SER A 253 2.33 -23.08 7.06
C SER A 253 3.54 -22.35 7.67
N PRO A 254 3.86 -22.55 8.94
CA PRO A 254 5.12 -22.09 9.53
C PRO A 254 6.35 -22.83 8.96
N ASP A 255 6.17 -24.06 8.45
CA ASP A 255 7.23 -24.86 7.85
C ASP A 255 7.55 -24.37 6.42
N ALA A 256 8.78 -23.89 6.22
CA ALA A 256 9.27 -23.45 4.93
C ALA A 256 9.23 -24.55 3.85
N THR A 257 9.44 -25.83 4.25
CA THR A 257 9.42 -26.98 3.31
C THR A 257 8.03 -27.16 2.71
N VAL A 258 6.98 -26.98 3.53
CA VAL A 258 5.58 -27.06 3.06
C VAL A 258 5.29 -25.93 2.10
N ARG A 259 5.74 -24.69 2.41
CA ARG A 259 5.57 -23.52 1.52
C ARG A 259 6.32 -23.70 0.21
N ASP A 260 7.55 -24.25 0.26
CA ASP A 260 8.35 -24.55 -0.94
C ASP A 260 7.66 -25.57 -1.84
N ALA A 261 7.17 -26.66 -1.28
CA ALA A 261 6.43 -27.69 -2.02
C ALA A 261 5.13 -27.12 -2.63
N PHE A 262 4.43 -26.24 -1.91
CA PHE A 262 3.26 -25.56 -2.44
C PHE A 262 3.62 -24.64 -3.61
N PHE A 263 4.64 -23.80 -3.47
CA PHE A 263 5.09 -22.94 -4.58
C PHE A 263 5.50 -23.76 -5.82
N GLU A 264 6.26 -24.84 -5.62
CA GLU A 264 6.63 -25.77 -6.71
C GLU A 264 5.40 -26.36 -7.40
N SER A 265 4.35 -26.68 -6.67
CA SER A 265 3.10 -27.20 -7.25
C SER A 265 2.41 -26.19 -8.18
N LEU A 266 2.60 -24.88 -7.94
CA LEU A 266 2.04 -23.82 -8.78
C LEU A 266 2.72 -23.71 -10.15
N LYS A 267 3.83 -24.43 -10.41
CA LYS A 267 4.43 -24.55 -11.75
C LYS A 267 3.55 -25.36 -12.70
N ASP A 268 2.68 -26.22 -12.17
CA ASP A 268 1.68 -26.93 -12.95
C ASP A 268 0.44 -26.04 -13.16
N GLU A 269 0.02 -25.89 -14.43
CA GLU A 269 -1.14 -25.09 -14.82
C GLU A 269 -2.43 -25.57 -14.13
N GLU A 270 -2.59 -26.89 -13.92
CA GLU A 270 -3.77 -27.46 -13.29
C GLU A 270 -3.99 -26.88 -11.86
N ASN A 271 -2.92 -26.55 -11.16
CA ASN A 271 -2.96 -25.96 -9.81
C ASN A 271 -3.20 -24.44 -9.82
N ARG A 272 -3.23 -23.80 -11.00
CA ARG A 272 -3.50 -22.35 -11.15
C ARG A 272 -4.90 -22.03 -11.68
N GLN A 273 -5.78 -23.01 -11.86
CA GLN A 273 -7.11 -22.85 -12.47
C GLN A 273 -7.99 -21.83 -11.74
N THR A 274 -7.88 -21.72 -10.43
CA THR A 274 -8.64 -20.74 -9.66
C THR A 274 -7.74 -19.58 -9.25
N GLU A 275 -7.50 -18.65 -10.18
CA GLU A 275 -6.55 -17.56 -10.05
C GLU A 275 -6.67 -16.75 -8.75
N SER A 276 -7.90 -16.45 -8.32
CA SER A 276 -8.12 -15.70 -7.07
C SER A 276 -7.65 -16.44 -5.81
N TRP A 277 -7.63 -17.77 -5.82
CA TRP A 277 -7.09 -18.57 -4.73
C TRP A 277 -5.57 -18.55 -4.77
N VAL A 278 -5.01 -18.71 -5.97
CA VAL A 278 -3.56 -18.64 -6.21
C VAL A 278 -2.99 -17.31 -5.76
N LEU A 279 -3.62 -16.19 -6.17
CA LEU A 279 -3.19 -14.85 -5.76
C LEU A 279 -3.25 -14.66 -4.23
N GLY A 280 -4.30 -15.18 -3.58
CA GLY A 280 -4.41 -15.17 -2.12
C GLY A 280 -3.30 -15.96 -1.44
N ALA A 281 -2.97 -17.15 -1.94
CA ALA A 281 -1.91 -17.98 -1.41
C ALA A 281 -0.52 -17.35 -1.60
N ILE A 282 -0.22 -16.82 -2.80
CA ILE A 282 1.03 -16.11 -3.09
C ILE A 282 1.18 -14.88 -2.19
N GLY A 283 0.09 -14.13 -1.94
CA GLY A 283 0.13 -13.00 -1.01
C GLY A 283 0.58 -13.39 0.40
N TYR A 284 0.22 -14.58 0.91
CA TYR A 284 0.72 -15.10 2.18
C TYR A 284 2.16 -15.60 2.10
N LEU A 285 2.60 -16.18 0.98
CA LEU A 285 4.01 -16.54 0.79
C LEU A 285 4.90 -15.30 0.82
N HIS A 286 4.48 -14.21 0.15
CA HIS A 286 5.19 -12.94 0.06
C HIS A 286 4.70 -11.89 1.08
N HIS A 287 4.12 -12.34 2.20
CA HIS A 287 3.75 -11.42 3.29
C HIS A 287 4.97 -10.61 3.75
N PRO A 288 4.85 -9.33 4.14
CA PRO A 288 5.97 -8.48 4.56
C PRO A 288 6.91 -9.14 5.56
N LEU A 289 6.38 -9.87 6.54
CA LEU A 289 7.16 -10.62 7.53
C LEU A 289 7.88 -11.88 6.99
N ARG A 290 7.69 -12.23 5.71
CA ARG A 290 8.27 -13.40 5.07
C ARG A 290 9.15 -13.07 3.86
N THR A 291 9.38 -11.79 3.56
CA THR A 291 10.10 -11.34 2.36
C THR A 291 11.49 -11.95 2.24
N ASN A 292 12.24 -12.05 3.34
CA ASN A 292 13.56 -12.69 3.35
C ASN A 292 13.50 -14.18 3.00
N GLN A 293 12.40 -14.87 3.33
CA GLN A 293 12.23 -16.31 3.04
C GLN A 293 11.65 -16.54 1.65
N SER A 294 10.89 -15.57 1.11
CA SER A 294 10.18 -15.70 -0.16
C SER A 294 10.90 -15.05 -1.36
N ALA A 295 11.99 -14.32 -1.13
CA ALA A 295 12.81 -13.75 -2.21
C ALA A 295 13.22 -14.80 -3.26
N LYS A 296 13.48 -16.04 -2.83
CA LYS A 296 13.81 -17.19 -3.69
C LYS A 296 12.71 -17.56 -4.71
N TYR A 297 11.45 -17.16 -4.45
CA TYR A 297 10.35 -17.41 -5.40
C TYR A 297 10.23 -16.37 -6.50
N ILE A 298 10.93 -15.23 -6.42
CA ILE A 298 10.83 -14.14 -7.39
C ILE A 298 11.28 -14.62 -8.77
N LEU A 299 12.48 -15.17 -8.88
CA LEU A 299 13.00 -15.63 -10.18
C LEU A 299 12.12 -16.70 -10.82
N PRO A 300 11.74 -17.80 -10.13
CA PRO A 300 10.83 -18.78 -10.70
C PRO A 300 9.46 -18.19 -11.09
N SER A 301 8.95 -17.21 -10.36
CA SER A 301 7.69 -16.53 -10.71
C SER A 301 7.81 -15.72 -12.01
N LEU A 302 8.96 -15.07 -12.24
CA LEU A 302 9.24 -14.34 -13.49
C LEU A 302 9.41 -15.31 -14.67
N GLU A 303 10.01 -16.47 -14.44
CA GLU A 303 10.21 -17.49 -15.48
C GLU A 303 8.88 -18.12 -15.95
N LEU A 304 7.91 -18.27 -15.04
CA LEU A 304 6.57 -18.78 -15.36
C LEU A 304 5.70 -17.76 -16.12
N LEU A 305 6.06 -16.49 -16.14
CA LEU A 305 5.17 -15.41 -16.58
C LEU A 305 4.68 -15.54 -18.02
N GLN A 306 5.53 -16.06 -18.93
CA GLN A 306 5.12 -16.26 -20.34
C GLN A 306 4.06 -17.35 -20.47
N GLU A 307 4.16 -18.41 -19.69
CA GLU A 307 3.15 -19.47 -19.65
C GLU A 307 1.85 -18.93 -19.01
N ILE A 308 1.96 -18.25 -17.89
CA ILE A 308 0.81 -17.60 -17.19
C ILE A 308 0.06 -16.63 -18.13
N GLN A 309 0.78 -15.90 -19.01
CA GLN A 309 0.15 -15.00 -19.98
C GLN A 309 -0.70 -15.75 -21.01
N VAL A 310 -0.36 -17.00 -21.31
CA VAL A 310 -1.08 -17.81 -22.32
C VAL A 310 -2.21 -18.63 -21.70
N THR A 311 -2.04 -19.07 -20.46
CA THR A 311 -2.93 -20.00 -19.78
C THR A 311 -3.94 -19.30 -18.86
N GLY A 312 -3.62 -18.11 -18.36
CA GLY A 312 -4.46 -17.32 -17.45
C GLY A 312 -5.33 -16.28 -18.16
N ASP A 313 -6.17 -15.59 -17.38
CA ASP A 313 -6.91 -14.45 -17.89
C ASP A 313 -5.99 -13.25 -18.19
N ILE A 314 -6.50 -12.24 -18.90
CA ILE A 314 -5.73 -11.09 -19.36
C ILE A 314 -5.10 -10.27 -18.21
N PHE A 315 -5.70 -10.33 -17.00
CA PHE A 315 -5.25 -9.59 -15.83
C PHE A 315 -4.35 -10.42 -14.90
N PHE A 316 -4.40 -11.74 -15.02
CA PHE A 316 -3.71 -12.64 -14.12
C PHE A 316 -2.19 -12.42 -14.08
N PRO A 317 -1.46 -12.25 -15.22
CA PRO A 317 -0.02 -12.01 -15.19
C PRO A 317 0.37 -10.77 -14.37
N LYS A 318 -0.40 -9.68 -14.50
CA LYS A 318 -0.12 -8.46 -13.73
C LYS A 318 -0.37 -8.66 -12.23
N ARG A 319 -1.51 -9.28 -11.87
CA ARG A 319 -1.85 -9.59 -10.48
C ARG A 319 -0.88 -10.57 -9.83
N TRP A 320 -0.42 -11.58 -10.60
CA TRP A 320 0.63 -12.51 -10.18
C TRP A 320 1.90 -11.75 -9.78
N LEU A 321 2.35 -10.82 -10.64
CA LEU A 321 3.51 -9.98 -10.38
C LEU A 321 3.28 -9.05 -9.17
N ASP A 322 2.11 -8.45 -9.04
CA ASP A 322 1.80 -7.55 -7.93
C ASP A 322 1.92 -8.24 -6.57
N VAL A 323 1.35 -9.44 -6.44
CA VAL A 323 1.42 -10.19 -5.17
C VAL A 323 2.80 -10.82 -4.92
N THR A 324 3.59 -11.05 -5.99
CA THR A 324 4.96 -11.60 -5.88
C THR A 324 5.97 -10.53 -5.50
N LEU A 325 5.85 -9.32 -6.06
CA LEU A 325 6.88 -8.28 -5.96
C LEU A 325 6.54 -7.18 -4.94
N GLY A 326 5.24 -6.95 -4.69
CA GLY A 326 4.75 -5.74 -4.02
C GLY A 326 5.33 -5.48 -2.62
N ASN A 327 5.65 -6.51 -1.86
CA ASN A 327 6.17 -6.37 -0.49
C ASN A 327 7.70 -6.46 -0.40
N HIS A 328 8.40 -6.60 -1.53
CA HIS A 328 9.85 -6.72 -1.54
C HIS A 328 10.52 -5.37 -1.80
N SER A 329 11.62 -5.10 -1.09
CA SER A 329 12.45 -3.91 -1.30
C SER A 329 13.95 -4.16 -1.05
N SER A 330 14.37 -5.42 -0.82
CA SER A 330 15.77 -5.76 -0.59
C SER A 330 16.61 -5.65 -1.86
N ASP A 331 17.92 -5.41 -1.71
CA ASP A 331 18.88 -5.39 -2.84
C ASP A 331 18.88 -6.70 -3.62
N GLU A 332 18.71 -7.83 -2.94
CA GLU A 332 18.60 -9.16 -3.56
C GLU A 332 17.39 -9.23 -4.50
N ALA A 333 16.21 -8.82 -4.03
CA ALA A 333 14.98 -8.83 -4.83
C ALA A 333 15.09 -7.89 -6.03
N VAL A 334 15.57 -6.67 -5.83
CA VAL A 334 15.82 -5.67 -6.90
C VAL A 334 16.80 -6.22 -7.94
N THR A 335 17.91 -6.78 -7.49
CA THR A 335 18.94 -7.36 -8.37
C THR A 335 18.38 -8.52 -9.17
N THR A 336 17.57 -9.39 -8.56
CA THR A 336 16.93 -10.52 -9.23
C THR A 336 16.04 -10.06 -10.40
N VAL A 337 15.20 -9.06 -10.18
CA VAL A 337 14.31 -8.52 -11.22
C VAL A 337 15.12 -7.85 -12.34
N ARG A 338 16.12 -7.03 -11.99
CA ARG A 338 16.99 -6.36 -12.99
C ARG A 338 17.74 -7.35 -13.83
N ASN A 339 18.42 -8.32 -13.21
CA ASN A 339 19.17 -9.36 -13.94
C ASN A 339 18.25 -10.16 -14.86
N PHE A 340 17.05 -10.53 -14.41
CA PHE A 340 16.08 -11.23 -15.25
C PHE A 340 15.79 -10.45 -16.55
N LEU A 341 15.60 -9.13 -16.45
CA LEU A 341 15.29 -8.27 -17.59
C LEU A 341 16.52 -8.00 -18.48
N ASP A 342 17.71 -7.85 -17.89
CA ASP A 342 18.96 -7.54 -18.61
C ASP A 342 19.48 -8.76 -19.39
N GLU A 343 19.35 -9.96 -18.82
CA GLU A 343 19.73 -11.22 -19.48
C GLU A 343 18.78 -11.61 -20.63
N ARG A 344 17.61 -10.96 -20.73
CA ARG A 344 16.57 -11.27 -21.72
C ARG A 344 16.17 -10.04 -22.55
N PRO A 345 17.11 -9.46 -23.34
CA PRO A 345 16.85 -8.22 -24.11
C PRO A 345 15.70 -8.36 -25.12
N ASN A 346 15.42 -9.59 -25.58
CA ASN A 346 14.32 -9.89 -26.51
C ASN A 346 13.07 -10.45 -25.80
N TYR A 347 12.94 -10.24 -24.49
CA TYR A 347 11.74 -10.66 -23.75
C TYR A 347 10.49 -9.97 -24.29
N ASN A 348 9.33 -10.63 -24.18
CA ASN A 348 8.06 -10.04 -24.60
C ASN A 348 7.88 -8.64 -24.01
N GLU A 349 7.71 -7.63 -24.85
CA GLU A 349 7.68 -6.22 -24.45
C GLU A 349 6.52 -5.91 -23.50
N GLN A 350 5.31 -6.48 -23.74
CA GLN A 350 4.16 -6.29 -22.89
C GLN A 350 4.38 -6.88 -21.49
N LEU A 351 5.02 -8.04 -21.42
CA LEU A 351 5.37 -8.65 -20.14
C LEU A 351 6.49 -7.88 -19.41
N ARG A 352 7.48 -7.39 -20.19
CA ARG A 352 8.52 -6.50 -19.65
C ARG A 352 7.91 -5.27 -18.99
N MET A 353 6.95 -4.62 -19.64
CA MET A 353 6.24 -3.46 -19.08
C MET A 353 5.43 -3.83 -17.82
N LYS A 354 4.77 -4.99 -17.81
CA LYS A 354 4.06 -5.48 -16.63
C LYS A 354 5.01 -5.73 -15.44
N ILE A 355 6.19 -6.30 -15.70
CA ILE A 355 7.22 -6.50 -14.66
C ILE A 355 7.69 -5.16 -14.10
N LEU A 356 8.07 -4.21 -14.98
CA LEU A 356 8.52 -2.88 -14.54
C LEU A 356 7.45 -2.16 -13.73
N GLN A 357 6.19 -2.23 -14.17
CA GLN A 357 5.07 -1.63 -13.44
C GLN A 357 4.81 -2.29 -12.08
N ALA A 358 4.95 -3.61 -11.97
CA ALA A 358 4.75 -4.31 -10.69
C ALA A 358 5.94 -4.13 -9.73
N ALA A 359 7.15 -3.96 -10.27
CA ALA A 359 8.37 -3.74 -9.51
C ALA A 359 8.63 -2.26 -9.16
N ASP A 360 7.80 -1.33 -9.63
CA ASP A 360 8.03 0.11 -9.44
C ASP A 360 8.15 0.49 -7.94
N MET A 361 7.18 0.06 -7.12
CA MET A 361 7.24 0.31 -5.68
C MET A 361 8.46 -0.37 -5.02
N MET A 362 8.83 -1.59 -5.42
CA MET A 362 10.04 -2.28 -4.95
C MET A 362 11.29 -1.43 -5.20
N PHE A 363 11.45 -0.88 -6.40
CA PHE A 363 12.62 -0.06 -6.77
C PHE A 363 12.65 1.26 -6.00
N ARG A 364 11.50 1.92 -5.83
CA ARG A 364 11.36 3.15 -5.06
C ARG A 364 11.64 2.92 -3.58
N ALA A 365 11.03 1.90 -2.99
CA ALA A 365 11.23 1.54 -1.59
C ALA A 365 12.70 1.19 -1.31
N ASN A 366 13.35 0.42 -2.19
CA ASN A 366 14.78 0.14 -2.06
C ASN A 366 15.63 1.41 -2.08
N LYS A 367 15.33 2.36 -2.97
CA LYS A 367 16.05 3.64 -3.06
C LYS A 367 15.82 4.53 -1.81
N ILE A 368 14.64 4.48 -1.21
CA ILE A 368 14.28 5.28 -0.03
C ILE A 368 14.97 4.74 1.22
N LYS A 369 15.05 3.41 1.35
CA LYS A 369 15.64 2.74 2.52
C LYS A 369 17.17 2.74 2.53
N ASN A 370 17.84 2.98 1.39
CA ASN A 370 19.29 3.01 1.21
C ASN A 370 19.80 4.43 0.94
#